data_3a82b868a4ca78f262ffc6d66a9b13a2
#
_entry.id   3a82b868a4ca78f262ffc6d66a9b13a2
#
_cell.length_a   1.000
_cell.length_b   1.000
_cell.length_c   1.000
_cell.angle_alpha   90.00
_cell.angle_beta   90.00
_cell.angle_gamma   90.00
#
_symmetry.space_group_name_H-M   'P 1'
#
loop_
_entity.id
_entity.type
_entity.pdbx_description
1 polymer ?
#
loop_
_entity_poly.entity_id
_entity_poly.type
_entity_poly.pdbx_seq_one_letter_code
_entity_poly.pdbx_strand_id
1 'polypeptide(L)'
;MNRILLFCFFASLPVYLFSQNAFVVHGHVEGYPDGTVFTLKPFGSDTLSQGEFAIRGETKREFRSSLYIGESYLESCLVWVAPGAEIFISGDTAVVPRCWEVRSNVPRQREENRYKEATKDLQERYADNLLRLEEVYRSIPSKVSPDDTVNMNKWEEVKRLQQLRDSLEAEICSRELDLMKDLPVTADWLSRLSRYARAVAQEERYREYRPLIQDCYGRLDEPQRNSEDGKSVLFYLALEIIEEGMMCPDVELFGLDGTRYRLSDFRGKYILLDFWSGSCGPCKASIPELEKIVQENERCLTLVSITTDGEKSWRKYSDKHSFVWHNLCDGSGWKGLVARFGFNGVPAFVLLSPEGKVLSKRIGYGKGIIDWWLEKFIGASYTRVEK
;
A
#
# COMPACT_ATOMS: atom_id res chain seq x y z
N MET A 1 -16.84 36.20 53.06
CA MET A 1 -16.31 37.15 52.06
C MET A 1 -14.97 36.61 51.54
N ASN A 2 -15.04 35.77 50.53
CA ASN A 2 -13.83 35.26 49.88
C ASN A 2 -13.67 35.95 48.53
N ARG A 3 -12.60 36.70 48.44
CA ARG A 3 -12.18 37.37 47.21
C ARG A 3 -11.44 36.35 46.33
N ILE A 4 -12.06 35.97 45.20
CA ILE A 4 -11.38 35.23 44.14
C ILE A 4 -10.54 36.23 43.35
N LEU A 5 -9.20 36.12 43.47
CA LEU A 5 -8.25 36.84 42.63
C LEU A 5 -8.16 36.09 41.28
N LEU A 6 -8.75 36.69 40.24
CA LEU A 6 -8.54 36.25 38.87
C LEU A 6 -7.16 36.74 38.41
N PHE A 7 -6.19 35.84 38.34
CA PHE A 7 -4.91 36.13 37.69
C PHE A 7 -5.09 35.94 36.16
N CYS A 8 -5.29 37.06 35.45
CA CYS A 8 -5.12 37.11 34.02
C CYS A 8 -3.62 37.10 33.70
N PHE A 9 -3.09 35.90 33.38
CA PHE A 9 -1.78 35.79 32.73
C PHE A 9 -1.95 36.15 31.26
N PHE A 10 -1.77 37.42 30.90
CA PHE A 10 -1.42 37.81 29.55
C PHE A 10 0.03 37.40 29.30
N ALA A 11 0.27 36.19 28.89
CA ALA A 11 1.51 35.80 28.25
C ALA A 11 1.54 36.50 26.88
N SER A 12 2.39 37.51 26.72
CA SER A 12 2.75 38.11 25.45
C SER A 12 3.55 37.07 24.67
N LEU A 13 2.84 36.22 23.94
CA LEU A 13 3.42 35.34 22.91
C LEU A 13 4.04 36.27 21.85
N PRO A 14 5.32 36.10 21.49
CA PRO A 14 5.89 36.81 20.35
C PRO A 14 5.07 36.47 19.10
N VAL A 15 4.53 37.50 18.47
CA VAL A 15 3.91 37.37 17.16
C VAL A 15 5.02 37.02 16.16
N TYR A 16 5.33 35.74 16.03
CA TYR A 16 6.12 35.29 14.90
C TYR A 16 5.27 35.53 13.66
N LEU A 17 5.76 36.37 12.76
CA LEU A 17 5.29 36.45 11.38
C LEU A 17 5.53 35.08 10.71
N PHE A 18 4.60 34.17 10.91
CA PHE A 18 4.64 32.90 10.19
C PHE A 18 4.46 33.19 8.68
N SER A 19 5.29 32.61 7.85
CA SER A 19 5.04 32.52 6.40
C SER A 19 3.59 32.05 6.21
N GLN A 20 2.86 32.64 5.25
CA GLN A 20 1.49 32.23 4.93
C GLN A 20 1.36 30.72 4.63
N ASN A 21 2.49 30.06 4.35
CA ASN A 21 2.58 28.64 4.05
C ASN A 21 3.08 27.79 5.23
N ALA A 22 3.41 28.38 6.37
CA ALA A 22 3.91 27.66 7.52
C ALA A 22 2.81 26.88 8.25
N PHE A 23 3.17 25.76 8.84
CA PHE A 23 2.34 25.01 9.77
C PHE A 23 3.20 24.53 10.95
N VAL A 24 2.54 24.12 12.02
CA VAL A 24 3.20 23.53 13.18
C VAL A 24 2.44 22.30 13.69
N VAL A 25 3.19 21.27 14.05
CA VAL A 25 2.68 20.07 14.73
C VAL A 25 3.26 20.08 16.14
N HIS A 26 2.41 20.15 17.14
CA HIS A 26 2.73 19.99 18.55
C HIS A 26 2.38 18.59 18.99
N GLY A 27 3.30 17.88 19.60
CA GLY A 27 3.07 16.57 20.19
C GLY A 27 3.22 16.59 21.69
N HIS A 28 2.28 15.96 22.39
CA HIS A 28 2.37 15.61 23.79
C HIS A 28 2.19 14.12 23.93
N VAL A 29 3.27 13.40 24.25
CA VAL A 29 3.27 11.93 24.28
C VAL A 29 3.91 11.41 25.56
N GLU A 30 3.27 10.43 26.18
CA GLU A 30 3.70 9.83 27.42
C GLU A 30 4.34 8.45 27.20
N GLY A 31 5.24 8.06 28.12
CA GLY A 31 5.84 6.73 28.13
C GLY A 31 7.04 6.53 27.18
N TYR A 32 7.32 7.46 26.27
CA TYR A 32 8.54 7.43 25.46
C TYR A 32 9.70 8.14 26.19
N PRO A 33 10.93 7.62 26.08
CA PRO A 33 12.08 8.26 26.69
C PRO A 33 12.43 9.59 26.02
N ASP A 34 12.93 10.55 26.80
CA ASP A 34 13.54 11.77 26.25
C ASP A 34 14.64 11.40 25.26
N GLY A 35 14.73 12.12 24.15
CA GLY A 35 15.63 11.79 23.05
C GLY A 35 14.98 10.95 21.95
N THR A 36 13.75 10.44 22.10
CA THR A 36 13.01 9.77 21.01
C THR A 36 12.78 10.76 19.88
N VAL A 37 13.12 10.34 18.64
CA VAL A 37 12.98 11.16 17.43
C VAL A 37 11.61 10.95 16.79
N PHE A 38 10.90 12.05 16.57
CA PHE A 38 9.64 12.09 15.80
C PHE A 38 9.90 12.72 14.45
N THR A 39 9.49 12.05 13.36
CA THR A 39 9.76 12.49 11.98
C THR A 39 8.46 12.63 11.20
N LEU A 40 8.12 13.83 10.78
CA LEU A 40 7.00 14.13 9.87
C LEU A 40 7.53 14.21 8.43
N LYS A 41 7.32 13.17 7.63
CA LYS A 41 7.82 13.14 6.24
C LYS A 41 6.88 13.92 5.29
N PRO A 42 7.40 14.75 4.38
CA PRO A 42 8.82 15.03 4.10
C PRO A 42 9.36 16.27 4.84
N PHE A 43 8.70 16.76 5.87
CA PHE A 43 8.88 18.12 6.42
C PHE A 43 10.03 18.27 7.43
N GLY A 44 10.27 17.28 8.27
CA GLY A 44 11.34 17.36 9.26
C GLY A 44 11.14 16.46 10.48
N SER A 45 12.03 16.63 11.44
CA SER A 45 12.02 15.85 12.68
C SER A 45 12.22 16.77 13.88
N ASP A 46 11.78 16.30 15.04
CA ASP A 46 12.10 16.87 16.33
C ASP A 46 12.31 15.74 17.36
N THR A 47 12.93 16.09 18.47
CA THR A 47 13.30 15.15 19.53
C THR A 47 12.44 15.39 20.76
N LEU A 48 11.90 14.32 21.33
CA LEU A 48 11.08 14.38 22.53
C LEU A 48 11.88 14.93 23.71
N SER A 49 11.32 15.89 24.40
CA SER A 49 11.84 16.46 25.64
C SER A 49 10.68 16.71 26.61
N GLN A 50 10.72 16.09 27.77
CA GLN A 50 9.70 16.20 28.82
C GLN A 50 8.26 15.87 28.29
N GLY A 51 8.17 14.88 27.41
CA GLY A 51 6.92 14.46 26.81
C GLY A 51 6.41 15.34 25.64
N GLU A 52 7.17 16.35 25.21
CA GLU A 52 6.77 17.28 24.16
C GLU A 52 7.75 17.29 22.98
N PHE A 53 7.20 17.54 21.79
CA PHE A 53 7.96 17.85 20.57
C PHE A 53 7.19 18.85 19.70
N ALA A 54 7.89 19.56 18.79
CA ALA A 54 7.27 20.49 17.87
C ALA A 54 7.96 20.48 16.51
N ILE A 55 7.24 20.01 15.48
CA ILE A 55 7.75 19.99 14.10
C ILE A 55 7.12 21.13 13.31
N ARG A 56 7.96 21.96 12.70
CA ARG A 56 7.53 23.07 11.84
C ARG A 56 7.85 22.74 10.40
N GLY A 57 6.96 23.16 9.49
CA GLY A 57 7.14 22.97 8.07
C GLY A 57 6.42 24.01 7.24
N GLU A 58 6.60 23.96 5.94
CA GLU A 58 5.91 24.80 4.98
C GLU A 58 5.25 23.95 3.89
N THR A 59 4.03 24.31 3.54
CA THR A 59 3.30 23.69 2.42
C THR A 59 2.43 24.73 1.72
N LYS A 60 2.31 24.63 0.40
CA LYS A 60 1.43 25.49 -0.40
C LYS A 60 0.03 24.94 -0.58
N ARG A 61 -0.22 23.71 -0.13
CA ARG A 61 -1.49 23.00 -0.25
C ARG A 61 -1.68 22.03 0.91
N GLU A 62 -2.91 21.59 1.08
CA GLU A 62 -3.17 20.46 1.98
C GLU A 62 -2.40 19.22 1.55
N PHE A 63 -1.79 18.56 2.52
CA PHE A 63 -0.96 17.39 2.31
C PHE A 63 -1.19 16.36 3.42
N ARG A 64 -1.39 15.09 3.05
CA ARG A 64 -1.47 13.98 4.00
C ARG A 64 -0.07 13.47 4.29
N SER A 65 0.34 13.57 5.52
CA SER A 65 1.66 13.18 6.01
C SER A 65 1.57 12.06 7.04
N SER A 66 2.67 11.38 7.29
CA SER A 66 2.82 10.42 8.37
C SER A 66 3.88 10.90 9.34
N LEU A 67 3.53 10.92 10.63
CA LEU A 67 4.46 11.11 11.74
C LEU A 67 4.98 9.74 12.16
N TYR A 68 6.27 9.51 12.02
CA TYR A 68 6.96 8.27 12.40
C TYR A 68 7.69 8.46 13.74
N ILE A 69 7.85 7.36 14.48
CA ILE A 69 8.55 7.31 15.76
C ILE A 69 9.79 6.45 15.58
N GLY A 70 10.97 7.03 15.82
CA GLY A 70 12.24 6.35 15.58
C GLY A 70 12.37 5.88 14.13
N GLU A 71 12.83 4.64 13.95
CA GLU A 71 13.02 4.01 12.64
C GLU A 71 11.84 3.08 12.23
N SER A 72 10.82 2.96 13.09
CA SER A 72 9.69 2.05 12.82
C SER A 72 8.73 2.64 11.79
N TYR A 73 8.43 1.85 10.73
CA TYR A 73 7.39 2.19 9.76
C TYR A 73 5.98 1.76 10.21
N LEU A 74 5.88 0.89 11.20
CA LEU A 74 4.60 0.42 11.75
C LEU A 74 4.05 1.42 12.76
N GLU A 75 4.93 2.14 13.44
CA GLU A 75 4.59 3.17 14.41
C GLU A 75 4.45 4.53 13.73
N SER A 76 3.29 4.79 13.13
CA SER A 76 3.02 6.07 12.49
C SER A 76 1.62 6.59 12.75
N CYS A 77 1.51 7.90 12.93
CA CYS A 77 0.25 8.63 13.03
C CYS A 77 0.01 9.42 11.72
N LEU A 78 -1.20 9.33 11.17
CA LEU A 78 -1.60 10.09 9.99
C LEU A 78 -2.04 11.51 10.37
N VAL A 79 -1.48 12.49 9.67
CA VAL A 79 -1.68 13.91 9.96
C VAL A 79 -1.93 14.66 8.65
N TRP A 80 -2.99 15.46 8.60
CA TRP A 80 -3.21 16.41 7.53
C TRP A 80 -2.58 17.76 7.87
N VAL A 81 -1.64 18.22 7.04
CA VAL A 81 -1.01 19.54 7.13
C VAL A 81 -1.55 20.47 6.04
N ALA A 82 -1.63 21.76 6.33
CA ALA A 82 -2.10 22.79 5.42
C ALA A 82 -1.39 24.11 5.73
N PRO A 83 -1.40 25.10 4.82
CA PRO A 83 -0.97 26.46 5.11
C PRO A 83 -1.69 27.03 6.34
N GLY A 84 -0.98 27.54 7.32
CA GLY A 84 -1.53 28.10 8.57
C GLY A 84 -2.10 27.04 9.53
N ALA A 85 -1.79 25.75 9.33
CA ALA A 85 -2.31 24.71 10.22
C ALA A 85 -1.60 24.70 11.57
N GLU A 86 -2.39 24.60 12.63
CA GLU A 86 -2.00 24.21 13.96
C GLU A 86 -2.53 22.81 14.27
N ILE A 87 -1.64 21.89 14.59
CA ILE A 87 -1.97 20.48 14.77
C ILE A 87 -1.44 20.06 16.15
N PHE A 88 -2.31 19.43 16.91
CA PHE A 88 -1.98 18.91 18.25
C PHE A 88 -2.17 17.41 18.24
N ILE A 89 -1.13 16.69 18.64
CA ILE A 89 -1.12 15.23 18.72
C ILE A 89 -0.93 14.85 20.19
N SER A 90 -1.77 13.95 20.69
CA SER A 90 -1.61 13.39 22.04
C SER A 90 -1.77 11.87 22.00
N GLY A 91 -0.91 11.19 22.77
CA GLY A 91 -0.89 9.75 22.88
C GLY A 91 0.10 9.25 23.93
N ASP A 92 0.17 7.94 24.04
CA ASP A 92 1.08 7.25 24.96
C ASP A 92 1.59 5.94 24.34
N THR A 93 2.48 5.24 25.05
CA THR A 93 3.00 3.94 24.63
C THR A 93 2.00 2.78 24.81
N ALA A 94 0.89 2.98 25.50
CA ALA A 94 -0.16 1.96 25.65
C ALA A 94 -1.07 1.86 24.42
N VAL A 95 -1.05 2.92 23.60
CA VAL A 95 -1.88 3.00 22.38
C VAL A 95 -0.98 3.23 21.16
N VAL A 96 -1.13 2.41 20.15
CA VAL A 96 -0.34 2.56 18.92
C VAL A 96 -0.56 3.92 18.26
N PRO A 97 0.49 4.52 17.66
CA PRO A 97 0.46 5.89 17.14
C PRO A 97 -0.65 6.18 16.14
N ARG A 98 -1.09 5.18 15.36
CA ARG A 98 -2.22 5.34 14.43
C ARG A 98 -3.55 5.66 15.12
N CYS A 99 -3.70 5.27 16.39
CA CYS A 99 -4.89 5.53 17.22
C CYS A 99 -4.78 6.82 18.05
N TRP A 100 -3.63 7.49 18.07
CA TRP A 100 -3.44 8.74 18.82
C TRP A 100 -4.42 9.83 18.39
N GLU A 101 -4.80 10.67 19.34
CA GLU A 101 -5.67 11.80 19.07
C GLU A 101 -4.93 12.87 18.27
N VAL A 102 -5.57 13.36 17.20
CA VAL A 102 -5.06 14.45 16.36
C VAL A 102 -6.12 15.54 16.29
N ARG A 103 -5.87 16.67 16.91
CA ARG A 103 -6.71 17.87 16.83
C ARG A 103 -6.09 18.89 15.87
N SER A 104 -6.90 19.48 14.99
CA SER A 104 -6.42 20.43 14.00
C SER A 104 -7.53 21.32 13.47
N ASN A 105 -7.15 22.51 12.98
CA ASN A 105 -8.02 23.40 12.22
C ASN A 105 -8.20 22.94 10.75
N VAL A 106 -7.45 21.93 10.28
CA VAL A 106 -7.58 21.39 8.92
C VAL A 106 -8.88 20.59 8.77
N PRO A 107 -9.79 20.96 7.83
CA PRO A 107 -11.07 20.27 7.66
C PRO A 107 -10.93 18.77 7.38
N ARG A 108 -9.96 18.39 6.56
CA ARG A 108 -9.67 16.98 6.23
C ARG A 108 -9.25 16.16 7.44
N GLN A 109 -8.53 16.75 8.40
CA GLN A 109 -8.21 16.05 9.64
C GLN A 109 -9.47 15.73 10.45
N ARG A 110 -10.43 16.65 10.47
CA ARG A 110 -11.72 16.41 11.15
C ARG A 110 -12.54 15.31 10.48
N GLU A 111 -12.50 15.22 9.17
CA GLU A 111 -13.14 14.12 8.43
C GLU A 111 -12.45 12.79 8.75
N GLU A 112 -11.11 12.72 8.69
CA GLU A 112 -10.33 11.54 9.06
C GLU A 112 -10.63 11.06 10.49
N ASN A 113 -10.77 12.00 11.43
CA ASN A 113 -11.08 11.67 12.83
C ASN A 113 -12.46 10.99 12.99
N ARG A 114 -13.45 11.30 12.14
CA ARG A 114 -14.75 10.61 12.18
C ARG A 114 -14.62 9.12 11.85
N TYR A 115 -13.82 8.79 10.85
CA TYR A 115 -13.54 7.39 10.50
C TYR A 115 -12.73 6.69 11.60
N LYS A 116 -11.74 7.36 12.17
CA LYS A 116 -10.95 6.83 13.29
C LYS A 116 -11.84 6.53 14.50
N GLU A 117 -12.71 7.46 14.88
CA GLU A 117 -13.61 7.27 16.03
C GLU A 117 -14.61 6.13 15.79
N ALA A 118 -15.18 6.04 14.59
CA ALA A 118 -16.12 4.98 14.22
C ALA A 118 -15.50 3.57 14.22
N THR A 119 -14.17 3.47 14.07
CA THR A 119 -13.44 2.19 13.97
C THR A 119 -12.41 2.00 15.07
N LYS A 120 -12.39 2.84 16.10
CA LYS A 120 -11.34 2.91 17.11
C LYS A 120 -11.03 1.54 17.74
N ASP A 121 -12.05 0.84 18.21
CA ASP A 121 -11.95 -0.49 18.80
C ASP A 121 -11.29 -1.52 17.86
N LEU A 122 -11.61 -1.45 16.57
CA LEU A 122 -11.02 -2.33 15.55
C LEU A 122 -9.58 -1.92 15.22
N GLN A 123 -9.30 -0.62 15.18
CA GLN A 123 -7.95 -0.10 14.93
C GLN A 123 -7.00 -0.49 16.06
N GLU A 124 -7.43 -0.43 17.31
CA GLU A 124 -6.65 -0.89 18.47
C GLU A 124 -6.33 -2.37 18.36
N ARG A 125 -7.33 -3.22 18.14
CA ARG A 125 -7.14 -4.67 17.94
C ARG A 125 -6.24 -4.99 16.74
N TYR A 126 -6.40 -4.25 15.65
CA TYR A 126 -5.57 -4.40 14.45
C TYR A 126 -4.10 -4.09 14.75
N ALA A 127 -3.85 -3.06 15.51
CA ALA A 127 -2.53 -2.64 15.89
C ALA A 127 -1.85 -3.63 16.85
N ASP A 128 -2.54 -4.11 17.87
CA ASP A 128 -2.05 -5.17 18.75
C ASP A 128 -1.70 -6.44 17.97
N ASN A 129 -2.55 -6.79 17.00
CA ASN A 129 -2.28 -7.91 16.10
C ASN A 129 -1.01 -7.72 15.26
N LEU A 130 -0.77 -6.50 14.73
CA LEU A 130 0.45 -6.21 13.96
C LEU A 130 1.71 -6.31 14.83
N LEU A 131 1.68 -5.77 16.04
CA LEU A 131 2.80 -5.85 16.99
C LEU A 131 3.12 -7.32 17.32
N ARG A 132 2.09 -8.11 17.60
CA ARG A 132 2.27 -9.54 17.86
C ARG A 132 2.80 -10.30 16.65
N LEU A 133 2.31 -9.97 15.46
CA LEU A 133 2.77 -10.57 14.20
C LEU A 133 4.26 -10.26 13.96
N GLU A 134 4.70 -9.03 14.21
CA GLU A 134 6.10 -8.63 14.10
C GLU A 134 6.98 -9.36 15.12
N GLU A 135 6.54 -9.46 16.37
CA GLU A 135 7.25 -10.21 17.42
C GLU A 135 7.47 -11.66 17.03
N VAL A 136 6.42 -12.32 16.54
CA VAL A 136 6.49 -13.73 16.11
C VAL A 136 7.45 -13.86 14.92
N TYR A 137 7.35 -12.98 13.90
CA TYR A 137 8.28 -13.00 12.75
C TYR A 137 9.74 -12.84 13.16
N ARG A 138 10.04 -11.89 14.05
CA ARG A 138 11.41 -11.67 14.57
C ARG A 138 11.95 -12.89 15.34
N SER A 139 11.07 -13.69 15.92
CA SER A 139 11.43 -14.90 16.66
C SER A 139 11.72 -16.12 15.79
N ILE A 140 11.39 -16.06 14.48
CA ILE A 140 11.60 -17.16 13.54
C ILE A 140 13.02 -17.05 12.93
N PRO A 141 13.87 -18.07 13.05
CA PRO A 141 15.17 -18.07 12.42
C PRO A 141 15.08 -18.00 10.88
N SER A 142 16.08 -17.40 10.24
CA SER A 142 16.16 -17.32 8.78
C SER A 142 16.30 -18.69 8.08
N LYS A 143 16.69 -19.72 8.81
CA LYS A 143 16.75 -21.12 8.34
C LYS A 143 16.00 -22.00 9.32
N VAL A 144 14.93 -22.61 8.85
CA VAL A 144 14.08 -23.54 9.64
C VAL A 144 14.22 -24.93 9.02
N SER A 145 14.54 -25.96 9.85
CA SER A 145 14.50 -27.35 9.42
C SER A 145 13.04 -27.82 9.29
N PRO A 146 12.72 -28.69 8.33
CA PRO A 146 11.39 -29.32 8.24
C PRO A 146 10.95 -30.07 9.49
N ASP A 147 11.89 -30.55 10.32
CA ASP A 147 11.62 -31.28 11.56
C ASP A 147 11.52 -30.38 12.80
N ASP A 148 11.65 -29.07 12.63
CA ASP A 148 11.62 -28.09 13.71
C ASP A 148 10.18 -27.73 14.08
N THR A 149 9.57 -28.55 14.94
CA THR A 149 8.18 -28.39 15.39
C THR A 149 7.92 -27.06 16.11
N VAL A 150 8.92 -26.48 16.77
CA VAL A 150 8.80 -25.20 17.48
C VAL A 150 8.60 -24.06 16.48
N ASN A 151 9.41 -24.02 15.41
CA ASN A 151 9.26 -23.00 14.39
C ASN A 151 8.05 -23.26 13.48
N MET A 152 7.64 -24.50 13.27
CA MET A 152 6.35 -24.81 12.60
C MET A 152 5.16 -24.25 13.39
N ASN A 153 5.13 -24.38 14.70
CA ASN A 153 4.07 -23.78 15.53
C ASN A 153 4.05 -22.27 15.43
N LYS A 154 5.21 -21.61 15.31
CA LYS A 154 5.29 -20.16 15.08
C LYS A 154 4.69 -19.76 13.71
N TRP A 155 4.94 -20.53 12.67
CA TRP A 155 4.33 -20.32 11.36
C TRP A 155 2.81 -20.49 11.37
N GLU A 156 2.29 -21.43 12.13
CA GLU A 156 0.83 -21.56 12.34
C GLU A 156 0.27 -20.35 13.12
N GLU A 157 1.02 -19.84 14.11
CA GLU A 157 0.64 -18.59 14.81
C GLU A 157 0.65 -17.40 13.84
N VAL A 158 1.68 -17.25 13.01
CA VAL A 158 1.74 -16.22 11.94
C VAL A 158 0.50 -16.29 11.06
N LYS A 159 0.12 -17.48 10.60
CA LYS A 159 -1.05 -17.69 9.76
C LYS A 159 -2.35 -17.24 10.44
N ARG A 160 -2.52 -17.59 11.72
CA ARG A 160 -3.69 -17.14 12.52
C ARG A 160 -3.73 -15.62 12.68
N LEU A 161 -2.59 -14.99 12.97
CA LEU A 161 -2.49 -13.56 13.12
C LEU A 161 -2.77 -12.84 11.78
N GLN A 162 -2.29 -13.39 10.65
CA GLN A 162 -2.62 -12.87 9.32
C GLN A 162 -4.12 -12.96 9.02
N GLN A 163 -4.76 -14.09 9.34
CA GLN A 163 -6.22 -14.25 9.17
C GLN A 163 -7.01 -13.26 10.04
N LEU A 164 -6.58 -13.06 11.30
CA LEU A 164 -7.19 -12.07 12.18
C LEU A 164 -7.02 -10.65 11.64
N ARG A 165 -5.82 -10.31 11.16
CA ARG A 165 -5.54 -9.02 10.50
C ARG A 165 -6.49 -8.80 9.34
N ASP A 166 -6.62 -9.79 8.47
CA ASP A 166 -7.46 -9.71 7.27
C ASP A 166 -8.95 -9.54 7.63
N SER A 167 -9.41 -10.22 8.67
CA SER A 167 -10.78 -10.06 9.21
C SER A 167 -11.01 -8.66 9.79
N LEU A 168 -10.06 -8.13 10.56
CA LEU A 168 -10.16 -6.79 11.14
C LEU A 168 -10.18 -5.70 10.06
N GLU A 169 -9.33 -5.84 9.03
CA GLU A 169 -9.33 -4.90 7.89
C GLU A 169 -10.66 -4.93 7.14
N ALA A 170 -11.25 -6.10 6.93
CA ALA A 170 -12.54 -6.24 6.30
C ALA A 170 -13.66 -5.59 7.13
N GLU A 171 -13.67 -5.78 8.45
CA GLU A 171 -14.64 -5.16 9.36
C GLU A 171 -14.48 -3.64 9.43
N ILE A 172 -13.24 -3.12 9.44
CA ILE A 172 -12.96 -1.68 9.34
C ILE A 172 -13.54 -1.12 8.04
N CYS A 173 -13.28 -1.79 6.90
CA CYS A 173 -13.82 -1.40 5.60
C CYS A 173 -15.35 -1.32 5.62
N SER A 174 -16.02 -2.36 6.13
CA SER A 174 -17.48 -2.40 6.25
C SER A 174 -18.02 -1.24 7.07
N ARG A 175 -17.46 -1.01 8.25
CA ARG A 175 -17.90 0.03 9.19
C ARG A 175 -17.67 1.44 8.63
N GLU A 176 -16.55 1.66 7.93
CA GLU A 176 -16.31 2.93 7.24
C GLU A 176 -17.25 3.15 6.05
N LEU A 177 -17.53 2.12 5.24
CA LEU A 177 -18.50 2.20 4.15
C LEU A 177 -19.92 2.48 4.66
N ASP A 178 -20.32 1.90 5.79
CA ASP A 178 -21.60 2.20 6.41
C ASP A 178 -21.65 3.67 6.88
N LEU A 179 -20.61 4.16 7.53
CA LEU A 179 -20.49 5.57 7.91
C LEU A 179 -20.55 6.50 6.69
N MET A 180 -19.94 6.11 5.58
CA MET A 180 -19.94 6.90 4.34
C MET A 180 -21.33 7.14 3.76
N LYS A 181 -22.32 6.30 4.07
CA LYS A 181 -23.71 6.50 3.60
C LYS A 181 -24.32 7.79 4.12
N ASP A 182 -23.93 8.24 5.31
CA ASP A 182 -24.51 9.39 5.98
C ASP A 182 -23.64 10.65 5.88
N LEU A 183 -22.38 10.51 5.49
CA LEU A 183 -21.45 11.62 5.36
C LEU A 183 -21.63 12.37 4.03
N PRO A 184 -21.35 13.69 3.98
CA PRO A 184 -21.32 14.44 2.73
C PRO A 184 -20.22 13.93 1.81
N VAL A 185 -20.47 13.94 0.51
CA VAL A 185 -19.49 13.55 -0.50
C VAL A 185 -18.46 14.66 -0.67
N THR A 186 -17.30 14.49 -0.03
CA THR A 186 -16.13 15.36 -0.17
C THR A 186 -15.11 14.73 -1.13
N ALA A 187 -14.05 15.45 -1.48
CA ALA A 187 -12.95 14.87 -2.24
C ALA A 187 -12.26 13.71 -1.49
N ASP A 188 -12.15 13.80 -0.15
CA ASP A 188 -11.56 12.73 0.66
C ASP A 188 -12.48 11.53 0.76
N TRP A 189 -13.78 11.76 0.93
CA TRP A 189 -14.80 10.72 0.88
C TRP A 189 -14.70 9.94 -0.45
N LEU A 190 -14.61 10.66 -1.59
CA LEU A 190 -14.55 10.04 -2.91
C LEU A 190 -13.22 9.30 -3.14
N SER A 191 -12.11 9.85 -2.68
CA SER A 191 -10.82 9.17 -2.71
C SER A 191 -10.80 7.90 -1.85
N ARG A 192 -11.48 7.93 -0.69
CA ARG A 192 -11.67 6.75 0.17
C ARG A 192 -12.53 5.69 -0.52
N LEU A 193 -13.64 6.09 -1.15
CA LEU A 193 -14.47 5.18 -1.94
C LEU A 193 -13.69 4.51 -3.07
N SER A 194 -12.85 5.28 -3.78
CA SER A 194 -11.98 4.76 -4.85
C SER A 194 -11.01 3.68 -4.34
N ARG A 195 -10.42 3.87 -3.15
CA ARG A 195 -9.56 2.86 -2.52
C ARG A 195 -10.33 1.59 -2.15
N TYR A 196 -11.52 1.73 -1.57
CA TYR A 196 -12.35 0.56 -1.23
C TYR A 196 -12.88 -0.16 -2.46
N ALA A 197 -13.27 0.57 -3.51
CA ALA A 197 -13.66 -0.04 -4.79
C ALA A 197 -12.53 -0.91 -5.35
N ARG A 198 -11.27 -0.43 -5.26
CA ARG A 198 -10.10 -1.21 -5.65
C ARG A 198 -9.93 -2.47 -4.79
N ALA A 199 -10.00 -2.36 -3.46
CA ALA A 199 -9.87 -3.49 -2.56
C ALA A 199 -10.97 -4.54 -2.83
N VAL A 200 -12.21 -4.11 -2.95
CA VAL A 200 -13.38 -4.96 -3.27
C VAL A 200 -13.23 -5.69 -4.61
N ALA A 201 -12.62 -5.05 -5.60
CA ALA A 201 -12.39 -5.67 -6.90
C ALA A 201 -11.24 -6.70 -6.90
N GLN A 202 -10.18 -6.45 -6.13
CA GLN A 202 -8.93 -7.19 -6.22
C GLN A 202 -8.71 -8.22 -5.11
N GLU A 203 -9.39 -8.09 -3.98
CA GLU A 203 -9.19 -8.94 -2.80
C GLU A 203 -10.49 -9.65 -2.41
N GLU A 204 -10.46 -10.98 -2.38
CA GLU A 204 -11.64 -11.81 -2.14
C GLU A 204 -12.34 -11.49 -0.81
N ARG A 205 -11.57 -11.19 0.23
CA ARG A 205 -12.08 -10.84 1.57
C ARG A 205 -12.99 -9.62 1.62
N TYR A 206 -12.97 -8.76 0.57
CA TYR A 206 -13.81 -7.56 0.48
C TYR A 206 -14.95 -7.69 -0.53
N ARG A 207 -15.04 -8.78 -1.30
CA ARG A 207 -16.03 -8.94 -2.40
C ARG A 207 -17.47 -8.75 -1.94
N GLU A 208 -17.79 -9.16 -0.73
CA GLU A 208 -19.14 -9.00 -0.16
C GLU A 208 -19.56 -7.53 0.00
N TYR A 209 -18.62 -6.59 0.08
CA TYR A 209 -18.91 -5.16 0.22
C TYR A 209 -19.16 -4.43 -1.12
N ARG A 210 -19.12 -5.16 -2.24
CA ARG A 210 -19.41 -4.58 -3.57
C ARG A 210 -20.75 -3.84 -3.64
N PRO A 211 -21.87 -4.33 -3.08
CA PRO A 211 -23.12 -3.59 -3.05
C PRO A 211 -23.01 -2.25 -2.32
N LEU A 212 -22.24 -2.18 -1.22
CA LEU A 212 -22.01 -0.93 -0.48
C LEU A 212 -21.26 0.11 -1.33
N ILE A 213 -20.27 -0.33 -2.12
CA ILE A 213 -19.56 0.54 -3.06
C ILE A 213 -20.52 1.07 -4.13
N GLN A 214 -21.42 0.21 -4.65
CA GLN A 214 -22.41 0.59 -5.65
C GLN A 214 -23.39 1.63 -5.09
N ASP A 215 -23.88 1.44 -3.87
CA ASP A 215 -24.77 2.38 -3.18
C ASP A 215 -24.08 3.74 -2.98
N CYS A 216 -22.83 3.74 -2.49
CA CYS A 216 -22.01 4.95 -2.34
C CYS A 216 -21.78 5.64 -3.70
N TYR A 217 -21.48 4.90 -4.75
CA TYR A 217 -21.30 5.45 -6.09
C TYR A 217 -22.60 6.06 -6.65
N GLY A 218 -23.75 5.48 -6.30
CA GLY A 218 -25.07 6.02 -6.66
C GLY A 218 -25.32 7.44 -6.15
N ARG A 219 -24.67 7.86 -5.06
CA ARG A 219 -24.78 9.20 -4.46
C ARG A 219 -24.01 10.29 -5.22
N LEU A 220 -23.10 9.92 -6.12
CA LEU A 220 -22.24 10.86 -6.84
C LEU A 220 -23.06 11.66 -7.87
N ASP A 221 -22.83 12.96 -7.91
CA ASP A 221 -23.27 13.83 -9.00
C ASP A 221 -22.40 13.65 -10.26
N GLU A 222 -22.78 14.31 -11.36
CA GLU A 222 -22.06 14.17 -12.63
C GLU A 222 -20.59 14.67 -12.58
N PRO A 223 -20.26 15.83 -12.01
CA PRO A 223 -18.88 16.25 -11.80
C PRO A 223 -18.05 15.26 -10.99
N GLN A 224 -18.60 14.72 -9.90
CA GLN A 224 -17.92 13.73 -9.06
C GLN A 224 -17.67 12.41 -9.81
N ARG A 225 -18.64 11.90 -10.57
CA ARG A 225 -18.48 10.73 -11.43
C ARG A 225 -17.42 10.93 -12.50
N ASN A 226 -17.30 12.13 -13.06
CA ASN A 226 -16.32 12.49 -14.09
C ASN A 226 -14.92 12.80 -13.53
N SER A 227 -14.75 12.92 -12.22
CA SER A 227 -13.46 13.08 -11.56
C SER A 227 -12.59 11.82 -11.72
N GLU A 228 -11.29 11.94 -11.46
CA GLU A 228 -10.35 10.78 -11.50
C GLU A 228 -10.77 9.67 -10.52
N ASP A 229 -11.18 10.04 -9.30
CA ASP A 229 -11.63 9.07 -8.30
C ASP A 229 -12.97 8.44 -8.68
N GLY A 230 -13.94 9.22 -9.19
CA GLY A 230 -15.22 8.70 -9.67
C GLY A 230 -15.07 7.70 -10.83
N LYS A 231 -14.24 8.04 -11.81
CA LYS A 231 -13.86 7.12 -12.90
C LYS A 231 -13.14 5.88 -12.39
N SER A 232 -12.31 6.03 -11.35
CA SER A 232 -11.61 4.92 -10.73
C SER A 232 -12.59 3.96 -10.04
N VAL A 233 -13.58 4.47 -9.30
CA VAL A 233 -14.64 3.64 -8.70
C VAL A 233 -15.37 2.84 -9.79
N LEU A 234 -15.80 3.52 -10.86
CA LEU A 234 -16.51 2.85 -11.96
C LEU A 234 -15.66 1.78 -12.63
N PHE A 235 -14.37 2.07 -12.86
CA PHE A 235 -13.42 1.09 -13.40
C PHE A 235 -13.36 -0.17 -12.54
N TYR A 236 -13.18 -0.04 -11.21
CA TYR A 236 -13.10 -1.19 -10.31
C TYR A 236 -14.44 -1.91 -10.14
N LEU A 237 -15.56 -1.20 -10.23
CA LEU A 237 -16.88 -1.82 -10.25
C LEU A 237 -17.14 -2.63 -11.54
N ALA A 238 -16.51 -2.28 -12.66
CA ALA A 238 -16.62 -3.02 -13.93
C ALA A 238 -15.50 -4.05 -14.12
N LEU A 239 -14.51 -4.10 -13.22
CA LEU A 239 -13.34 -4.95 -13.39
C LEU A 239 -13.69 -6.44 -13.24
N GLU A 240 -13.32 -7.21 -14.26
CA GLU A 240 -13.37 -8.68 -14.25
C GLU A 240 -11.97 -9.22 -14.00
N ILE A 241 -11.83 -10.03 -12.94
CA ILE A 241 -10.56 -10.64 -12.56
C ILE A 241 -10.30 -11.89 -13.40
N ILE A 242 -9.09 -11.99 -13.92
CA ILE A 242 -8.60 -13.17 -14.65
C ILE A 242 -8.08 -14.16 -13.61
N GLU A 243 -8.76 -15.28 -13.47
CA GLU A 243 -8.41 -16.32 -12.51
C GLU A 243 -7.59 -17.45 -13.14
N GLU A 244 -6.96 -18.26 -12.30
CA GLU A 244 -6.28 -19.50 -12.74
C GLU A 244 -7.25 -20.39 -13.50
N GLY A 245 -6.78 -20.97 -14.59
CA GLY A 245 -7.59 -21.77 -15.50
C GLY A 245 -8.25 -21.00 -16.63
N MET A 246 -8.36 -19.65 -16.55
CA MET A 246 -8.92 -18.83 -17.64
C MET A 246 -7.87 -18.55 -18.73
N MET A 247 -8.34 -18.23 -19.92
CA MET A 247 -7.47 -17.71 -21.00
C MET A 247 -7.09 -16.28 -20.71
N CYS A 248 -5.79 -15.97 -20.78
CA CYS A 248 -5.34 -14.59 -20.73
C CYS A 248 -5.79 -13.85 -21.99
N PRO A 249 -6.41 -12.66 -21.86
CA PRO A 249 -6.82 -11.88 -23.02
C PRO A 249 -5.61 -11.46 -23.85
N ASP A 250 -5.81 -11.41 -25.15
CA ASP A 250 -4.78 -10.96 -26.08
C ASP A 250 -4.72 -9.43 -26.11
N VAL A 251 -3.84 -8.88 -25.29
CA VAL A 251 -3.66 -7.44 -25.16
C VAL A 251 -2.51 -6.92 -26.01
N GLU A 252 -2.59 -5.66 -26.42
CA GLU A 252 -1.50 -4.93 -27.07
C GLU A 252 -0.50 -4.47 -26.01
N LEU A 253 0.80 -4.63 -26.31
CA LEU A 253 1.93 -4.26 -25.48
C LEU A 253 2.89 -3.40 -26.30
N PHE A 254 3.60 -2.49 -25.66
CA PHE A 254 4.47 -1.52 -26.32
C PHE A 254 5.88 -1.59 -25.75
N GLY A 255 6.88 -1.61 -26.64
CA GLY A 255 8.28 -1.39 -26.31
C GLY A 255 8.63 0.09 -26.15
N LEU A 256 9.76 0.41 -25.51
CA LEU A 256 10.27 1.78 -25.40
C LEU A 256 10.67 2.41 -26.74
N ASP A 257 10.93 1.60 -27.74
CA ASP A 257 11.22 1.98 -29.13
C ASP A 257 9.95 2.23 -29.97
N GLY A 258 8.76 2.04 -29.36
CA GLY A 258 7.46 2.13 -30.02
C GLY A 258 7.04 0.85 -30.76
N THR A 259 7.83 -0.22 -30.71
CA THR A 259 7.43 -1.52 -31.27
C THR A 259 6.18 -2.04 -30.56
N ARG A 260 5.24 -2.54 -31.35
CA ARG A 260 3.98 -3.12 -30.85
C ARG A 260 4.07 -4.63 -30.84
N TYR A 261 3.58 -5.21 -29.78
CA TYR A 261 3.45 -6.65 -29.57
C TYR A 261 2.02 -6.96 -29.16
N ARG A 262 1.60 -8.18 -29.45
CA ARG A 262 0.43 -8.78 -28.82
C ARG A 262 0.88 -9.88 -27.87
N LEU A 263 0.14 -10.10 -26.80
CA LEU A 263 0.48 -11.20 -25.90
C LEU A 263 0.50 -12.56 -26.60
N SER A 264 -0.33 -12.72 -27.64
CA SER A 264 -0.35 -13.90 -28.50
C SER A 264 0.95 -14.16 -29.28
N ASP A 265 1.79 -13.14 -29.51
CA ASP A 265 3.05 -13.28 -30.24
C ASP A 265 4.06 -14.14 -29.45
N PHE A 266 3.87 -14.31 -28.15
CA PHE A 266 4.72 -15.09 -27.26
C PHE A 266 4.23 -16.53 -27.03
N ARG A 267 3.12 -16.95 -27.68
CA ARG A 267 2.58 -18.31 -27.58
C ARG A 267 3.52 -19.37 -28.18
N GLY A 268 3.31 -20.62 -27.79
CA GLY A 268 4.14 -21.77 -28.19
C GLY A 268 5.19 -22.15 -27.16
N LYS A 269 5.47 -21.27 -26.18
CA LYS A 269 6.26 -21.54 -24.97
C LYS A 269 5.43 -21.14 -23.76
N TYR A 270 5.83 -21.59 -22.57
CA TYR A 270 5.32 -20.99 -21.35
C TYR A 270 5.66 -19.51 -21.34
N ILE A 271 4.77 -18.66 -20.81
CA ILE A 271 5.00 -17.23 -20.72
C ILE A 271 5.00 -16.85 -19.24
N LEU A 272 6.10 -16.31 -18.76
CA LEU A 272 6.18 -15.69 -17.45
C LEU A 272 5.94 -14.19 -17.63
N LEU A 273 4.79 -13.70 -17.14
CA LEU A 273 4.56 -12.27 -17.00
C LEU A 273 5.14 -11.80 -15.67
N ASP A 274 5.95 -10.76 -15.71
CA ASP A 274 6.54 -10.08 -14.55
C ASP A 274 6.02 -8.64 -14.49
N PHE A 275 5.15 -8.35 -13.54
CA PHE A 275 4.66 -6.99 -13.29
C PHE A 275 5.60 -6.26 -12.34
N TRP A 276 6.14 -5.13 -12.77
CA TRP A 276 7.20 -4.45 -12.05
C TRP A 276 7.13 -2.91 -12.12
N SER A 277 7.96 -2.24 -11.31
CA SER A 277 8.19 -0.80 -11.34
C SER A 277 9.65 -0.47 -11.02
N GLY A 278 10.21 0.55 -11.66
CA GLY A 278 11.56 1.04 -11.42
C GLY A 278 11.78 1.62 -10.01
N SER A 279 10.71 1.93 -9.27
CA SER A 279 10.78 2.37 -7.87
C SER A 279 10.71 1.20 -6.87
N CYS A 280 10.34 0.00 -7.31
CA CYS A 280 10.15 -1.19 -6.49
C CYS A 280 11.48 -1.87 -6.14
N GLY A 281 11.89 -1.86 -4.89
CA GLY A 281 13.10 -2.50 -4.40
C GLY A 281 13.12 -4.02 -4.63
N PRO A 282 12.09 -4.76 -4.19
CA PRO A 282 12.00 -6.21 -4.42
C PRO A 282 11.97 -6.60 -5.90
N CYS A 283 11.38 -5.77 -6.78
CA CYS A 283 11.41 -6.01 -8.23
C CYS A 283 12.86 -5.95 -8.77
N LYS A 284 13.64 -4.98 -8.32
CA LYS A 284 15.07 -4.89 -8.68
C LYS A 284 15.87 -6.07 -8.15
N ALA A 285 15.54 -6.55 -6.96
CA ALA A 285 16.20 -7.71 -6.36
C ALA A 285 15.90 -9.03 -7.10
N SER A 286 14.77 -9.14 -7.82
CA SER A 286 14.42 -10.33 -8.62
C SER A 286 15.15 -10.40 -9.96
N ILE A 287 15.65 -9.30 -10.51
CA ILE A 287 16.27 -9.25 -11.85
C ILE A 287 17.39 -10.29 -12.05
N PRO A 288 18.37 -10.44 -11.13
CA PRO A 288 19.44 -11.43 -11.35
C PRO A 288 18.95 -12.90 -11.40
N GLU A 289 17.88 -13.23 -10.68
CA GLU A 289 17.26 -14.55 -10.74
C GLU A 289 16.50 -14.74 -12.07
N LEU A 290 15.74 -13.73 -12.49
CA LEU A 290 15.01 -13.74 -13.76
C LEU A 290 15.96 -13.86 -14.97
N GLU A 291 17.13 -13.19 -14.94
CA GLU A 291 18.15 -13.32 -15.98
C GLU A 291 18.63 -14.77 -16.15
N LYS A 292 18.96 -15.45 -15.05
CA LYS A 292 19.38 -16.86 -15.08
C LYS A 292 18.24 -17.76 -15.57
N ILE A 293 17.02 -17.54 -15.07
CA ILE A 293 15.83 -18.31 -15.48
C ILE A 293 15.65 -18.23 -16.99
N VAL A 294 15.72 -17.05 -17.58
CA VAL A 294 15.58 -16.86 -19.03
C VAL A 294 16.69 -17.57 -19.81
N GLN A 295 17.95 -17.39 -19.39
CA GLN A 295 19.10 -17.98 -20.09
C GLN A 295 19.06 -19.52 -20.11
N GLU A 296 18.71 -20.13 -18.98
CA GLU A 296 18.69 -21.59 -18.86
C GLU A 296 17.42 -22.22 -19.45
N ASN A 297 16.33 -21.45 -19.63
CA ASN A 297 15.04 -21.97 -20.03
C ASN A 297 14.49 -21.40 -21.34
N GLU A 298 15.30 -20.75 -22.16
CA GLU A 298 14.87 -20.08 -23.41
C GLU A 298 14.11 -20.98 -24.38
N ARG A 299 14.30 -22.30 -24.33
CA ARG A 299 13.63 -23.28 -25.19
C ARG A 299 12.17 -23.48 -24.84
N CYS A 300 11.81 -23.38 -23.54
CA CYS A 300 10.45 -23.65 -23.06
C CYS A 300 9.74 -22.45 -22.46
N LEU A 301 10.45 -21.37 -22.10
CA LEU A 301 9.93 -20.21 -21.39
C LEU A 301 10.24 -18.91 -22.12
N THR A 302 9.28 -18.00 -22.16
CA THR A 302 9.45 -16.60 -22.57
C THR A 302 9.11 -15.72 -21.38
N LEU A 303 9.98 -14.79 -21.01
CA LEU A 303 9.72 -13.77 -19.99
C LEU A 303 9.26 -12.47 -20.66
N VAL A 304 8.17 -11.92 -20.18
CA VAL A 304 7.63 -10.62 -20.59
C VAL A 304 7.38 -9.78 -19.33
N SER A 305 8.28 -8.83 -19.07
CA SER A 305 8.06 -7.85 -18.01
C SER A 305 7.11 -6.75 -18.50
N ILE A 306 6.12 -6.42 -17.67
CA ILE A 306 5.12 -5.39 -17.92
C ILE A 306 5.22 -4.35 -16.82
N THR A 307 5.65 -3.14 -17.19
CA THR A 307 5.80 -2.07 -16.20
C THR A 307 4.47 -1.44 -15.84
N THR A 308 4.33 -1.08 -14.55
CA THR A 308 3.24 -0.24 -14.05
C THR A 308 3.60 1.24 -14.02
N ASP A 309 4.84 1.60 -14.39
CA ASP A 309 5.31 2.98 -14.41
C ASP A 309 4.80 3.72 -15.66
N GLY A 310 4.64 5.04 -15.52
CA GLY A 310 4.51 5.90 -16.69
C GLY A 310 5.83 5.94 -17.51
N GLU A 311 5.73 6.24 -18.79
CA GLU A 311 6.84 6.19 -19.77
C GLU A 311 8.13 6.85 -19.28
N LYS A 312 8.04 8.04 -18.68
CA LYS A 312 9.21 8.80 -18.18
C LYS A 312 9.99 8.02 -17.10
N SER A 313 9.31 7.39 -16.16
CA SER A 313 9.94 6.61 -15.08
C SER A 313 10.49 5.31 -15.60
N TRP A 314 9.74 4.63 -16.45
CA TRP A 314 10.14 3.40 -17.13
C TRP A 314 11.40 3.59 -17.98
N ARG A 315 11.42 4.62 -18.84
CA ARG A 315 12.59 4.99 -19.66
C ARG A 315 13.80 5.29 -18.80
N LYS A 316 13.65 6.15 -17.78
CA LYS A 316 14.74 6.52 -16.85
C LYS A 316 15.40 5.32 -16.19
N TYR A 317 14.65 4.27 -15.89
CA TYR A 317 15.21 3.04 -15.33
C TYR A 317 15.85 2.17 -16.40
N SER A 318 15.18 1.95 -17.52
CA SER A 318 15.63 1.08 -18.62
C SER A 318 16.88 1.61 -19.33
N ASP A 319 17.10 2.93 -19.39
CA ASP A 319 18.34 3.54 -19.92
C ASP A 319 19.59 3.17 -19.10
N LYS A 320 19.39 2.76 -17.84
CA LYS A 320 20.48 2.39 -16.93
C LYS A 320 20.66 0.88 -16.75
N HIS A 321 19.67 0.09 -17.17
CA HIS A 321 19.60 -1.35 -16.94
C HIS A 321 19.08 -2.03 -18.19
N SER A 322 19.94 -2.81 -18.83
CA SER A 322 19.55 -3.59 -20.00
C SER A 322 18.78 -4.85 -19.54
N PHE A 323 17.65 -5.09 -20.18
CA PHE A 323 16.89 -6.32 -20.03
C PHE A 323 17.23 -7.26 -21.20
N VAL A 324 17.52 -8.52 -20.90
CA VAL A 324 17.78 -9.56 -21.92
C VAL A 324 16.51 -10.26 -22.40
N TRP A 325 15.35 -9.75 -22.00
CA TRP A 325 14.00 -10.20 -22.35
C TRP A 325 13.08 -9.04 -22.70
N HIS A 326 11.83 -9.32 -23.02
CA HIS A 326 10.84 -8.32 -23.38
C HIS A 326 10.44 -7.48 -22.17
N ASN A 327 10.78 -6.19 -22.19
CA ASN A 327 10.40 -5.21 -21.17
C ASN A 327 9.42 -4.20 -21.79
N LEU A 328 8.14 -4.38 -21.53
CA LEU A 328 7.03 -3.76 -22.24
C LEU A 328 6.11 -2.98 -21.28
N CYS A 329 5.13 -2.27 -21.83
CA CYS A 329 3.99 -1.72 -21.08
C CYS A 329 2.68 -1.99 -21.83
N ASP A 330 1.56 -2.02 -21.09
CA ASP A 330 0.21 -2.12 -21.64
C ASP A 330 -0.49 -0.74 -21.80
N GLY A 331 0.25 0.34 -21.56
CA GLY A 331 -0.25 1.71 -21.65
C GLY A 331 -1.24 2.13 -20.55
N SER A 332 -1.61 1.23 -19.64
CA SER A 332 -2.67 1.42 -18.64
C SER A 332 -2.16 1.47 -17.19
N GLY A 333 -0.86 1.18 -16.97
CA GLY A 333 -0.23 1.19 -15.65
C GLY A 333 -1.00 0.33 -14.64
N TRP A 334 -1.33 0.88 -13.47
CA TRP A 334 -2.04 0.16 -12.42
C TRP A 334 -3.49 -0.20 -12.77
N LYS A 335 -4.06 0.31 -13.86
CA LYS A 335 -5.41 -0.04 -14.37
C LYS A 335 -5.36 -1.02 -15.55
N GLY A 336 -4.17 -1.52 -15.89
CA GLY A 336 -3.96 -2.47 -16.98
C GLY A 336 -4.12 -3.93 -16.57
N LEU A 337 -3.32 -4.79 -17.21
CA LEU A 337 -3.31 -6.23 -16.93
C LEU A 337 -3.05 -6.56 -15.46
N VAL A 338 -2.18 -5.78 -14.78
CA VAL A 338 -1.89 -5.96 -13.36
C VAL A 338 -3.17 -5.93 -12.51
N ALA A 339 -4.09 -5.00 -12.79
CA ALA A 339 -5.38 -4.93 -12.10
C ALA A 339 -6.28 -6.10 -12.46
N ARG A 340 -6.32 -6.49 -13.75
CA ARG A 340 -7.14 -7.61 -14.22
C ARG A 340 -6.70 -8.96 -13.65
N PHE A 341 -5.44 -9.13 -13.26
CA PHE A 341 -4.99 -10.29 -12.50
C PHE A 341 -5.25 -10.19 -10.99
N GLY A 342 -5.84 -9.09 -10.51
CA GLY A 342 -6.17 -8.89 -9.10
C GLY A 342 -4.98 -8.44 -8.26
N PHE A 343 -3.90 -7.95 -8.87
CA PHE A 343 -2.73 -7.53 -8.13
C PHE A 343 -2.86 -6.07 -7.67
N ASN A 344 -2.56 -5.85 -6.39
CA ASN A 344 -2.52 -4.54 -5.74
C ASN A 344 -1.09 -4.05 -5.44
N GLY A 345 -0.07 -4.83 -5.79
CA GLY A 345 1.35 -4.55 -5.58
C GLY A 345 2.25 -5.27 -6.59
N VAL A 346 3.52 -4.87 -6.63
CA VAL A 346 4.58 -5.48 -7.43
C VAL A 346 5.80 -5.78 -6.55
N PRO A 347 6.66 -6.78 -6.90
CA PRO A 347 6.57 -7.63 -8.08
C PRO A 347 5.40 -8.59 -7.99
N ALA A 348 4.78 -8.86 -9.13
CA ALA A 348 3.76 -9.87 -9.26
C ALA A 348 3.98 -10.68 -10.55
N PHE A 349 3.72 -11.97 -10.48
CA PHE A 349 4.06 -12.90 -11.54
C PHE A 349 2.84 -13.71 -11.96
N VAL A 350 2.71 -13.97 -13.26
CA VAL A 350 1.70 -14.86 -13.83
C VAL A 350 2.38 -15.83 -14.78
N LEU A 351 2.16 -17.12 -14.57
CA LEU A 351 2.60 -18.15 -15.49
C LEU A 351 1.46 -18.55 -16.40
N LEU A 352 1.67 -18.44 -17.72
CA LEU A 352 0.75 -18.89 -18.74
C LEU A 352 1.26 -20.16 -19.40
N SER A 353 0.34 -21.03 -19.82
CA SER A 353 0.65 -22.18 -20.69
C SER A 353 1.05 -21.70 -22.10
N PRO A 354 1.63 -22.57 -22.94
CA PRO A 354 1.94 -22.25 -24.33
C PRO A 354 0.74 -21.73 -25.15
N GLU A 355 -0.49 -22.11 -24.77
CA GLU A 355 -1.74 -21.66 -25.39
C GLU A 355 -2.21 -20.30 -24.86
N GLY A 356 -1.63 -19.82 -23.74
CA GLY A 356 -2.01 -18.57 -23.09
C GLY A 356 -3.03 -18.74 -21.96
N LYS A 357 -3.21 -19.95 -21.41
CA LYS A 357 -4.05 -20.21 -20.23
C LYS A 357 -3.30 -19.88 -18.95
N VAL A 358 -3.92 -19.20 -18.00
CA VAL A 358 -3.34 -18.89 -16.69
C VAL A 358 -3.16 -20.17 -15.88
N LEU A 359 -1.93 -20.54 -15.60
CA LEU A 359 -1.58 -21.71 -14.79
C LEU A 359 -1.48 -21.38 -13.32
N SER A 360 -0.86 -20.24 -13.00
CA SER A 360 -0.73 -19.79 -11.62
C SER A 360 -0.39 -18.31 -11.54
N LYS A 361 -0.71 -17.69 -10.38
CA LYS A 361 -0.47 -16.29 -10.05
C LYS A 361 0.29 -16.19 -8.74
N ARG A 362 1.20 -15.20 -8.64
CA ARG A 362 1.99 -14.98 -7.44
C ARG A 362 2.30 -13.50 -7.24
N ILE A 363 2.29 -13.03 -5.99
CA ILE A 363 2.76 -11.69 -5.60
C ILE A 363 3.96 -11.80 -4.65
N GLY A 364 4.86 -10.82 -4.76
CA GLY A 364 6.05 -10.72 -3.92
C GLY A 364 7.25 -11.54 -4.44
N TYR A 365 8.42 -11.21 -3.90
CA TYR A 365 9.69 -11.84 -4.24
C TYR A 365 10.43 -12.32 -2.98
N GLY A 366 11.00 -13.49 -3.09
CA GLY A 366 12.01 -14.05 -2.21
C GLY A 366 12.97 -14.86 -3.03
N LYS A 367 14.27 -14.84 -2.71
CA LYS A 367 15.31 -15.51 -3.47
C LYS A 367 15.01 -17.02 -3.65
N GLY A 368 15.10 -17.53 -4.89
CA GLY A 368 14.84 -18.92 -5.27
C GLY A 368 13.36 -19.32 -5.31
N ILE A 369 12.44 -18.40 -4.95
CA ILE A 369 11.02 -18.71 -4.92
C ILE A 369 10.41 -18.77 -6.31
N ILE A 370 10.84 -17.91 -7.24
CA ILE A 370 10.35 -17.92 -8.63
C ILE A 370 10.80 -19.21 -9.30
N ASP A 371 12.07 -19.55 -9.15
CA ASP A 371 12.67 -20.74 -9.71
C ASP A 371 11.95 -22.02 -9.25
N TRP A 372 11.75 -22.17 -7.93
CA TRP A 372 10.99 -23.29 -7.36
C TRP A 372 9.54 -23.34 -7.86
N TRP A 373 8.89 -22.19 -7.97
CA TRP A 373 7.50 -22.10 -8.43
C TRP A 373 7.36 -22.51 -9.90
N LEU A 374 8.26 -22.07 -10.78
CA LEU A 374 8.25 -22.42 -12.20
C LEU A 374 8.51 -23.92 -12.41
N GLU A 375 9.48 -24.50 -11.68
CA GLU A 375 9.76 -25.94 -11.72
C GLU A 375 8.49 -26.76 -11.43
N LYS A 376 7.73 -26.37 -10.43
CA LYS A 376 6.48 -27.06 -10.03
C LYS A 376 5.44 -27.12 -11.15
N PHE A 377 5.34 -26.08 -11.99
CA PHE A 377 4.31 -25.99 -13.03
C PHE A 377 4.78 -26.43 -14.42
N ILE A 378 6.06 -26.21 -14.74
CA ILE A 378 6.62 -26.56 -16.05
C ILE A 378 7.17 -28.00 -16.04
N GLY A 379 7.62 -28.49 -14.90
CA GLY A 379 8.09 -29.86 -14.74
C GLY A 379 9.39 -30.17 -15.48
N ALA A 380 9.47 -31.35 -16.11
CA ALA A 380 10.70 -31.89 -16.70
C ALA A 380 11.33 -31.03 -17.81
N SER A 381 10.56 -30.09 -18.41
CA SER A 381 11.08 -29.18 -19.43
C SER A 381 11.81 -27.96 -18.86
N TYR A 382 11.77 -27.78 -17.54
CA TYR A 382 12.36 -26.65 -16.83
C TYR A 382 13.72 -27.01 -16.21
N THR A 383 14.70 -26.16 -16.39
CA THR A 383 16.02 -26.27 -15.74
C THR A 383 16.05 -25.33 -14.54
N ARG A 384 16.21 -25.90 -13.35
CA ARG A 384 16.32 -25.15 -12.11
C ARG A 384 17.67 -24.43 -12.01
N VAL A 385 17.67 -23.15 -11.66
CA VAL A 385 18.85 -22.27 -11.63
C VAL A 385 19.44 -22.05 -10.24
N GLU A 386 18.63 -22.23 -9.20
CA GLU A 386 19.05 -22.20 -7.79
C GLU A 386 19.05 -23.63 -7.23
N LYS A 387 20.22 -24.13 -6.84
CA LYS A 387 20.40 -25.46 -6.22
C LYS A 387 20.57 -25.35 -4.72
#